data_26796ea5800b71a49aedfe58b1447dcb
#
_entry.id   26796ea5800b71a49aedfe58b1447dcb
#
_cell.length_a   1.000
_cell.length_b   1.000
_cell.length_c   1.000
_cell.angle_alpha   90.00
_cell.angle_beta   90.00
_cell.angle_gamma   90.00
#
_symmetry.space_group_name_H-M   'P 1'
#
loop_
_entity.id
_entity.type
_entity.pdbx_description
1 polymer ?
#
loop_
_entity_poly.entity_id
_entity_poly.type
_entity_poly.pdbx_seq_one_letter_code
_entity_poly.pdbx_strand_id
1 'polypeptide(L)'
;MKNLIVSLAVVVTASLNPVLAHATDSDPRAEKVFSEKFAGAQNIKWTRLDDGYLRVSFVLNGVGAESYFDRDAALVGTVRNLFYGQLPLSVIQTIANKFGETCVIEAKEITNEDGTSYKVIFEQKERKYSVRLSSLGEVMDVQKEKIKK
;
A
#
# COMPACT_ATOMS: atom_id res chain seq x y z
N MET A 1 66.99 20.00 29.61
CA MET A 1 65.59 20.38 29.29
C MET A 1 64.95 19.25 28.57
N LYS A 2 64.13 18.47 29.26
CA LYS A 2 63.44 17.25 28.70
C LYS A 2 62.02 17.62 28.39
N ASN A 3 61.68 17.66 27.11
CA ASN A 3 60.32 17.89 26.66
C ASN A 3 59.53 16.57 26.78
N LEU A 4 58.61 16.53 27.71
CA LEU A 4 57.63 15.42 27.87
C LEU A 4 56.52 15.66 26.87
N ILE A 5 56.50 14.85 25.81
CA ILE A 5 55.37 14.77 24.89
C ILE A 5 54.36 13.82 25.51
N VAL A 6 53.26 14.37 26.03
CA VAL A 6 52.11 13.57 26.48
C VAL A 6 51.25 13.26 25.26
N SER A 7 51.37 12.01 24.77
CA SER A 7 50.48 11.52 23.74
C SER A 7 49.12 11.21 24.36
N LEU A 8 48.12 12.03 24.06
CA LEU A 8 46.72 11.77 24.41
C LEU A 8 46.16 10.74 23.42
N ALA A 9 46.11 9.49 23.83
CA ALA A 9 45.42 8.43 23.09
C ALA A 9 43.91 8.62 23.27
N VAL A 10 43.23 9.12 22.22
CA VAL A 10 41.77 9.14 22.13
C VAL A 10 41.33 7.74 21.79
N VAL A 11 40.84 6.99 22.78
CA VAL A 11 40.18 5.70 22.58
C VAL A 11 38.78 6.01 22.07
N VAL A 12 38.58 5.92 20.77
CA VAL A 12 37.24 5.92 20.14
C VAL A 12 36.64 4.55 20.39
N THR A 13 35.84 4.42 21.45
CA THR A 13 34.96 3.25 21.62
C THR A 13 33.81 3.36 20.62
N ALA A 14 33.98 2.70 19.47
CA ALA A 14 32.87 2.44 18.58
C ALA A 14 31.87 1.55 19.31
N SER A 15 30.81 2.12 19.85
CA SER A 15 29.67 1.38 20.34
C SER A 15 29.01 0.71 19.15
N LEU A 16 29.37 -0.55 18.91
CA LEU A 16 28.62 -1.44 18.04
C LEU A 16 27.27 -1.71 18.72
N ASN A 17 26.30 -0.86 18.48
CA ASN A 17 24.92 -1.21 18.74
C ASN A 17 24.62 -2.40 17.83
N PRO A 18 24.27 -3.59 18.35
CA PRO A 18 23.74 -4.64 17.52
C PRO A 18 22.40 -4.09 16.98
N VAL A 19 22.40 -3.68 15.71
CA VAL A 19 21.17 -3.54 14.98
C VAL A 19 20.57 -4.96 15.02
N LEU A 20 19.58 -5.16 15.87
CA LEU A 20 18.73 -6.32 15.81
C LEU A 20 18.15 -6.31 14.39
N ALA A 21 18.75 -7.10 13.50
CA ALA A 21 18.16 -7.40 12.22
C ALA A 21 16.83 -8.08 12.53
N HIS A 22 15.77 -7.30 12.55
CA HIS A 22 14.44 -7.85 12.41
C HIS A 22 14.49 -8.59 11.08
N ALA A 23 14.27 -9.91 11.12
CA ALA A 23 14.08 -10.68 9.91
C ALA A 23 12.92 -9.99 9.17
N THR A 24 13.27 -9.19 8.17
CA THR A 24 12.29 -8.53 7.33
C THR A 24 11.62 -9.65 6.54
N ASP A 25 10.30 -9.73 6.58
CA ASP A 25 9.52 -10.68 5.77
C ASP A 25 9.63 -10.39 4.26
N SER A 26 10.66 -9.69 3.84
CA SER A 26 10.92 -9.24 2.48
C SER A 26 11.81 -10.21 1.70
N ASP A 27 11.79 -10.09 0.38
CA ASP A 27 12.72 -10.72 -0.54
C ASP A 27 13.59 -9.61 -1.18
N PRO A 28 14.93 -9.70 -1.16
CA PRO A 28 15.81 -8.68 -1.73
C PRO A 28 15.52 -8.33 -3.20
N ARG A 29 15.02 -9.30 -3.98
CA ARG A 29 14.61 -9.08 -5.38
C ARG A 29 13.37 -8.20 -5.44
N ALA A 30 12.38 -8.46 -4.58
CA ALA A 30 11.16 -7.65 -4.47
C ALA A 30 11.47 -6.24 -3.95
N GLU A 31 12.38 -6.11 -2.97
CA GLU A 31 12.84 -4.81 -2.47
C GLU A 31 13.47 -3.95 -3.56
N LYS A 32 14.29 -4.57 -4.42
CA LYS A 32 14.90 -3.87 -5.55
C LYS A 32 13.84 -3.34 -6.53
N VAL A 33 12.91 -4.19 -6.96
CA VAL A 33 11.81 -3.80 -7.86
C VAL A 33 10.95 -2.71 -7.21
N PHE A 34 10.67 -2.84 -5.91
CA PHE A 34 9.91 -1.85 -5.16
C PHE A 34 10.60 -0.49 -5.12
N SER A 35 11.89 -0.45 -4.78
CA SER A 35 12.65 0.80 -4.68
C SER A 35 12.78 1.53 -6.02
N GLU A 36 12.89 0.80 -7.12
CA GLU A 36 12.93 1.36 -8.48
C GLU A 36 11.60 1.97 -8.91
N LYS A 37 10.47 1.32 -8.54
CA LYS A 37 9.13 1.76 -8.96
C LYS A 37 8.51 2.81 -8.03
N PHE A 38 8.84 2.79 -6.75
CA PHE A 38 8.23 3.63 -5.71
C PHE A 38 9.26 4.48 -4.97
N ALA A 39 10.13 5.15 -5.74
CA ALA A 39 11.13 6.05 -5.18
C ALA A 39 10.46 7.13 -4.31
N GLY A 40 10.99 7.34 -3.10
CA GLY A 40 10.43 8.27 -2.12
C GLY A 40 9.31 7.70 -1.25
N ALA A 41 9.01 6.40 -1.35
CA ALA A 41 8.09 5.73 -0.44
C ALA A 41 8.58 5.81 1.02
N GLN A 42 7.65 6.03 1.95
CA GLN A 42 7.89 6.15 3.38
C GLN A 42 7.05 5.12 4.15
N ASN A 43 7.39 4.87 5.41
CA ASN A 43 6.67 3.94 6.30
C ASN A 43 6.51 2.54 5.68
N ILE A 44 7.57 2.04 5.07
CA ILE A 44 7.59 0.78 4.34
C ILE A 44 7.51 -0.39 5.32
N LYS A 45 6.50 -1.26 5.13
CA LYS A 45 6.31 -2.47 5.93
C LYS A 45 6.04 -3.66 5.02
N TRP A 46 6.92 -4.64 5.05
CA TRP A 46 6.77 -5.92 4.37
C TRP A 46 6.00 -6.93 5.23
N THR A 47 5.20 -7.74 4.58
CA THR A 47 4.44 -8.83 5.21
C THR A 47 4.39 -10.00 4.24
N ARG A 48 4.79 -11.18 4.68
CA ARG A 48 4.59 -12.42 3.91
C ARG A 48 3.18 -12.94 4.16
N LEU A 49 2.49 -13.27 3.08
CA LEU A 49 1.13 -13.84 3.12
C LEU A 49 1.20 -15.37 3.10
N ASP A 50 0.13 -16.02 3.58
CA ASP A 50 0.07 -17.49 3.73
C ASP A 50 0.19 -18.24 2.39
N ASP A 51 -0.21 -17.61 1.29
CA ASP A 51 -0.09 -18.13 -0.07
C ASP A 51 1.31 -17.95 -0.70
N GLY A 52 2.25 -17.35 0.07
CA GLY A 52 3.63 -17.11 -0.36
C GLY A 52 3.84 -15.79 -1.13
N TYR A 53 2.80 -14.98 -1.30
CA TYR A 53 2.94 -13.63 -1.80
C TYR A 53 3.59 -12.71 -0.75
N LEU A 54 4.20 -11.62 -1.21
CA LEU A 54 4.67 -10.54 -0.36
C LEU A 54 3.77 -9.33 -0.56
N ARG A 55 3.33 -8.73 0.54
CA ARG A 55 2.67 -7.43 0.56
C ARG A 55 3.61 -6.41 1.16
N VAL A 56 3.73 -5.27 0.52
CA VAL A 56 4.39 -4.08 1.08
C VAL A 56 3.39 -2.96 1.22
N SER A 57 3.23 -2.45 2.45
CA SER A 57 2.43 -1.25 2.74
C SER A 57 3.37 -0.07 2.87
N PHE A 58 3.00 1.07 2.31
CA PHE A 58 3.84 2.28 2.29
C PHE A 58 3.00 3.54 2.10
N VAL A 59 3.64 4.69 2.25
CA VAL A 59 3.06 6.00 1.94
C VAL A 59 3.88 6.63 0.81
N LEU A 60 3.25 7.03 -0.26
CA LEU A 60 3.87 7.74 -1.36
C LEU A 60 3.13 9.05 -1.63
N ASN A 61 3.84 10.19 -1.56
CA ASN A 61 3.27 11.53 -1.71
C ASN A 61 2.06 11.78 -0.77
N GLY A 62 2.13 11.29 0.46
CA GLY A 62 1.07 11.44 1.46
C GLY A 62 -0.11 10.48 1.30
N VAL A 63 -0.10 9.60 0.30
CA VAL A 63 -1.16 8.63 0.05
C VAL A 63 -0.71 7.23 0.44
N GLY A 64 -1.53 6.54 1.25
CA GLY A 64 -1.30 5.15 1.62
C GLY A 64 -1.55 4.21 0.44
N ALA A 65 -0.62 3.27 0.23
CA ALA A 65 -0.68 2.28 -0.82
C ALA A 65 -0.15 0.93 -0.34
N GLU A 66 -0.52 -0.11 -1.06
CA GLU A 66 0.00 -1.47 -0.90
C GLU A 66 0.40 -2.03 -2.26
N SER A 67 1.52 -2.72 -2.32
CA SER A 67 1.94 -3.46 -3.52
C SER A 67 2.12 -4.93 -3.18
N TYR A 68 1.82 -5.78 -4.15
CA TYR A 68 1.85 -7.22 -4.01
C TYR A 68 2.86 -7.80 -4.98
N PHE A 69 3.68 -8.71 -4.47
CA PHE A 69 4.70 -9.42 -5.25
C PHE A 69 4.44 -10.92 -5.15
N ASP A 70 4.65 -11.62 -6.25
CA ASP A 70 4.54 -13.08 -6.28
C ASP A 70 5.80 -13.76 -5.71
N ARG A 71 5.85 -15.09 -5.79
CA ARG A 71 6.96 -15.91 -5.30
C ARG A 71 8.26 -15.69 -6.09
N ASP A 72 8.15 -15.19 -7.31
CA ASP A 72 9.29 -14.86 -8.19
C ASP A 72 9.75 -13.41 -8.01
N ALA A 73 9.17 -12.69 -7.03
CA ALA A 73 9.42 -11.29 -6.75
C ALA A 73 8.97 -10.33 -7.88
N ALA A 74 8.05 -10.77 -8.74
CA ALA A 74 7.42 -9.91 -9.72
C ALA A 74 6.28 -9.11 -9.09
N LEU A 75 6.17 -7.82 -9.44
CA LEU A 75 5.06 -6.97 -8.99
C LEU A 75 3.78 -7.37 -9.72
N VAL A 76 2.80 -7.89 -8.99
CA VAL A 76 1.52 -8.35 -9.55
C VAL A 76 0.39 -7.34 -9.42
N GLY A 77 0.52 -6.36 -8.53
CA GLY A 77 -0.49 -5.32 -8.43
C GLY A 77 -0.18 -4.29 -7.35
N THR A 78 -0.85 -3.15 -7.46
CA THR A 78 -0.79 -2.06 -6.49
C THR A 78 -2.20 -1.59 -6.16
N VAL A 79 -2.45 -1.34 -4.88
CA VAL A 79 -3.71 -0.80 -4.35
C VAL A 79 -3.41 0.54 -3.71
N ARG A 80 -4.13 1.59 -4.10
CA ARG A 80 -3.98 2.94 -3.57
C ARG A 80 -5.30 3.41 -2.97
N ASN A 81 -5.26 3.94 -1.75
CA ASN A 81 -6.42 4.56 -1.14
C ASN A 81 -6.72 5.92 -1.80
N LEU A 82 -7.98 6.19 -2.05
CA LEU A 82 -8.46 7.44 -2.65
C LEU A 82 -9.54 8.07 -1.77
N PHE A 83 -9.65 9.38 -1.84
CA PHE A 83 -10.88 10.06 -1.47
C PHE A 83 -11.92 9.87 -2.57
N TYR A 84 -13.20 9.83 -2.24
CA TYR A 84 -14.27 9.63 -3.22
C TYR A 84 -14.22 10.62 -4.39
N GLY A 85 -13.93 11.89 -4.12
CA GLY A 85 -13.77 12.92 -5.15
C GLY A 85 -12.54 12.78 -6.06
N GLN A 86 -11.63 11.84 -5.76
CA GLN A 86 -10.46 11.53 -6.62
C GLN A 86 -10.74 10.39 -7.60
N LEU A 87 -11.90 9.74 -7.50
CA LEU A 87 -12.34 8.73 -8.46
C LEU A 87 -12.61 9.38 -9.82
N PRO A 88 -12.46 8.64 -10.93
CA PRO A 88 -12.90 9.09 -12.23
C PRO A 88 -14.37 9.50 -12.23
N LEU A 89 -14.72 10.54 -12.97
CA LEU A 89 -16.09 11.04 -13.05
C LEU A 89 -17.07 9.94 -13.49
N SER A 90 -16.66 9.09 -14.43
CA SER A 90 -17.43 7.91 -14.89
C SER A 90 -17.80 6.96 -13.75
N VAL A 91 -16.88 6.72 -12.83
CA VAL A 91 -17.10 5.86 -11.64
C VAL A 91 -18.06 6.55 -10.69
N ILE A 92 -17.86 7.84 -10.38
CA ILE A 92 -18.75 8.62 -9.51
C ILE A 92 -20.17 8.64 -10.08
N GLN A 93 -20.33 8.90 -11.37
CA GLN A 93 -21.63 8.93 -12.04
C GLN A 93 -22.33 7.57 -12.01
N THR A 94 -21.59 6.49 -12.21
CA THR A 94 -22.17 5.14 -12.13
C THR A 94 -22.68 4.82 -10.74
N ILE A 95 -21.91 5.14 -9.69
CA ILE A 95 -22.34 4.95 -8.28
C ILE A 95 -23.61 5.78 -8.01
N ALA A 96 -23.61 7.06 -8.36
CA ALA A 96 -24.76 7.94 -8.15
C ALA A 96 -26.02 7.47 -8.90
N ASN A 97 -25.89 7.06 -10.16
CA ASN A 97 -27.01 6.66 -10.99
C ASN A 97 -27.60 5.29 -10.63
N LYS A 98 -26.73 4.31 -10.28
CA LYS A 98 -27.19 2.94 -9.99
C LYS A 98 -27.60 2.74 -8.54
N PHE A 99 -26.96 3.44 -7.61
CA PHE A 99 -27.17 3.23 -6.18
C PHE A 99 -27.80 4.46 -5.49
N GLY A 100 -27.82 5.64 -6.12
CA GLY A 100 -28.38 6.86 -5.55
C GLY A 100 -27.53 7.42 -4.40
N GLU A 101 -28.18 7.97 -3.38
CA GLU A 101 -27.48 8.50 -2.20
C GLU A 101 -26.82 7.36 -1.41
N THR A 102 -25.51 7.46 -1.23
CA THR A 102 -24.69 6.45 -0.56
C THR A 102 -23.75 7.13 0.44
N CYS A 103 -23.49 6.47 1.57
CA CYS A 103 -22.43 6.87 2.51
C CYS A 103 -21.16 6.09 2.13
N VAL A 104 -20.25 6.73 1.38
CA VAL A 104 -18.99 6.09 0.99
C VAL A 104 -18.05 5.99 2.18
N ILE A 105 -17.60 4.77 2.44
CA ILE A 105 -16.67 4.42 3.53
C ILE A 105 -15.25 4.37 3.02
N GLU A 106 -15.06 3.78 1.84
CA GLU A 106 -13.73 3.52 1.29
C GLU A 106 -13.76 3.58 -0.24
N ALA A 107 -12.72 4.16 -0.82
CA ALA A 107 -12.46 4.11 -2.25
C ALA A 107 -11.01 3.70 -2.49
N LYS A 108 -10.81 2.77 -3.40
CA LYS A 108 -9.48 2.25 -3.77
C LYS A 108 -9.31 2.20 -5.27
N GLU A 109 -8.11 2.54 -5.73
CA GLU A 109 -7.64 2.25 -7.07
C GLU A 109 -6.82 0.96 -7.02
N ILE A 110 -7.07 0.06 -7.95
CA ILE A 110 -6.38 -1.22 -8.08
C ILE A 110 -5.78 -1.27 -9.48
N THR A 111 -4.46 -1.36 -9.56
CA THR A 111 -3.73 -1.48 -10.83
C THR A 111 -3.00 -2.82 -10.85
N ASN A 112 -3.19 -3.59 -11.91
CA ASN A 112 -2.52 -4.86 -12.17
C ASN A 112 -2.23 -4.99 -13.67
N GLU A 113 -1.86 -6.17 -14.14
CA GLU A 113 -1.60 -6.45 -15.57
C GLU A 113 -2.82 -6.24 -16.47
N ASP A 114 -4.04 -6.46 -15.96
CA ASP A 114 -5.30 -6.25 -16.69
C ASP A 114 -5.67 -4.76 -16.81
N GLY A 115 -4.97 -3.87 -16.12
CA GLY A 115 -5.21 -2.44 -16.11
C GLY A 115 -5.66 -1.90 -14.77
N THR A 116 -6.37 -0.77 -14.79
CA THR A 116 -6.83 -0.07 -13.59
C THR A 116 -8.32 -0.25 -13.38
N SER A 117 -8.70 -0.60 -12.17
CA SER A 117 -10.09 -0.70 -11.69
C SER A 117 -10.25 0.02 -10.35
N TYR A 118 -11.49 0.27 -9.95
CA TYR A 118 -11.82 0.99 -8.73
C TYR A 118 -12.75 0.15 -7.87
N LYS A 119 -12.44 0.07 -6.58
CA LYS A 119 -13.30 -0.57 -5.58
C LYS A 119 -13.87 0.51 -4.68
N VAL A 120 -15.21 0.60 -4.63
CA VAL A 120 -15.91 1.54 -3.77
C VAL A 120 -16.76 0.77 -2.77
N ILE A 121 -16.56 1.05 -1.49
CA ILE A 121 -17.32 0.49 -0.39
C ILE A 121 -18.21 1.59 0.19
N PHE A 122 -19.50 1.33 0.29
CA PHE A 122 -20.47 2.28 0.82
C PHE A 122 -21.61 1.58 1.56
N GLU A 123 -22.32 2.34 2.38
CA GLU A 123 -23.53 1.91 3.07
C GLU A 123 -24.75 2.57 2.44
N GLN A 124 -25.81 1.78 2.31
CA GLN A 124 -27.12 2.23 1.87
C GLN A 124 -28.22 1.32 2.47
N LYS A 125 -29.24 1.90 3.10
CA LYS A 125 -30.41 1.19 3.61
C LYS A 125 -30.06 -0.07 4.42
N GLU A 126 -29.24 0.06 5.45
CA GLU A 126 -28.80 -1.03 6.34
C GLU A 126 -28.01 -2.16 5.62
N ARG A 127 -27.44 -1.87 4.48
CA ARG A 127 -26.58 -2.79 3.73
C ARG A 127 -25.26 -2.12 3.39
N LYS A 128 -24.19 -2.91 3.46
CA LYS A 128 -22.88 -2.56 2.99
C LYS A 128 -22.68 -3.14 1.60
N TYR A 129 -22.26 -2.31 0.68
CA TYR A 129 -21.93 -2.66 -0.69
C TYR A 129 -20.43 -2.55 -0.93
N SER A 130 -19.89 -3.50 -1.68
CA SER A 130 -18.56 -3.44 -2.25
C SER A 130 -18.70 -3.57 -3.75
N VAL A 131 -18.44 -2.50 -4.48
CA VAL A 131 -18.60 -2.43 -5.93
C VAL A 131 -17.25 -2.27 -6.59
N ARG A 132 -16.95 -3.11 -7.57
CA ARG A 132 -15.77 -2.97 -8.42
C ARG A 132 -16.18 -2.45 -9.79
N LEU A 133 -15.48 -1.41 -10.25
CA LEU A 133 -15.77 -0.75 -11.52
C LEU A 133 -14.50 -0.63 -12.37
N SER A 134 -14.66 -0.66 -13.68
CA SER A 134 -13.59 -0.29 -14.60
C SER A 134 -13.30 1.21 -14.57
N SER A 135 -12.22 1.65 -15.19
CA SER A 135 -11.90 3.08 -15.36
C SER A 135 -12.95 3.85 -16.18
N LEU A 136 -13.75 3.13 -16.96
CA LEU A 136 -14.87 3.70 -17.74
C LEU A 136 -16.19 3.74 -16.96
N GLY A 137 -16.20 3.28 -15.70
CA GLY A 137 -17.38 3.24 -14.86
C GLY A 137 -18.29 2.01 -15.08
N GLU A 138 -17.82 0.99 -15.80
CA GLU A 138 -18.57 -0.25 -15.96
C GLU A 138 -18.50 -1.08 -14.67
N VAL A 139 -19.64 -1.55 -14.20
CA VAL A 139 -19.70 -2.41 -13.00
C VAL A 139 -19.20 -3.80 -13.35
N MET A 140 -18.10 -4.20 -12.71
CA MET A 140 -17.45 -5.50 -12.88
C MET A 140 -17.94 -6.54 -11.86
N ASP A 141 -18.14 -6.10 -10.60
CA ASP A 141 -18.58 -6.95 -9.50
C ASP A 141 -19.37 -6.15 -8.45
N VAL A 142 -20.35 -6.78 -7.81
CA VAL A 142 -21.13 -6.20 -6.72
C VAL A 142 -21.34 -7.24 -5.63
N GLN A 143 -20.81 -6.96 -4.47
CA GLN A 143 -21.06 -7.73 -3.25
C GLN A 143 -21.89 -6.90 -2.28
N LYS A 144 -22.85 -7.54 -1.62
CA LYS A 144 -23.70 -6.87 -0.62
C LYS A 144 -23.85 -7.72 0.63
N GLU A 145 -23.74 -7.08 1.77
CA GLU A 145 -23.87 -7.70 3.08
C GLU A 145 -24.90 -6.92 3.92
N LYS A 146 -25.62 -7.62 4.82
CA LYS A 146 -26.43 -6.94 5.84
C LYS A 146 -25.51 -6.41 6.92
N ILE A 147 -25.72 -5.17 7.34
CA ILE A 147 -25.05 -4.63 8.52
C ILE A 147 -25.63 -5.32 9.74
N LYS A 148 -24.80 -6.10 10.44
CA LYS A 148 -25.19 -6.69 11.73
C LYS A 148 -25.17 -5.55 12.76
N LYS A 149 -26.33 -5.30 13.35
CA LYS A 149 -26.46 -4.41 14.54
C LYS A 149 -25.94 -5.12 15.75
#